data_189a755b39eca867dd58d720c64adade
#
_entry.id   189a755b39eca867dd58d720c64adade
#
_cell.length_a   1.000
_cell.length_b   1.000
_cell.length_c   1.000
_cell.angle_alpha   90.00
_cell.angle_beta   90.00
_cell.angle_gamma   90.00
#
_symmetry.space_group_name_H-M   'P 1'
#
loop_
_entity.id
_entity.type
_entity.pdbx_description
1 polymer ?
#
loop_
_entity_poly.entity_id
_entity_poly.type
_entity_poly.pdbx_seq_one_letter_code
_entity_poly.pdbx_strand_id
1 'polypeptide(L)'
;LFWQADWCGGRTPPDPRGAATLTAQILTSLEFRMHSPRFIHTATLLCLGILAWVPPAARAQDAPLVAPTEALSPAEQQKLFKLPPGFHIELVASEPEIQKPMNLAFDAAGRLFVTQSIEYPFPAREGEPRDTIRVITDTNGDGVPDKVSKFATGLNIPIGVLPLVNSEVLAYSIPRIERFSDTTGAGAADRREPLFGAFGFDDTHGMASSFNWWLDGW
;
A
#
# COMPACT_ATOMS: atom_id res chain seq x y z
N LEU A 1 -1.30 7.02 10.64
CA LEU A 1 -2.40 7.96 10.41
C LEU A 1 -3.33 7.37 9.38
N PHE A 2 -4.46 6.84 9.81
CA PHE A 2 -5.48 6.27 8.92
C PHE A 2 -6.55 7.30 8.60
N TRP A 3 -6.79 7.51 7.34
CA TRP A 3 -7.85 8.36 6.80
C TRP A 3 -8.70 7.52 5.87
N GLN A 4 -9.96 7.44 6.14
CA GLN A 4 -10.96 6.97 5.17
C GLN A 4 -11.60 8.21 4.56
N ALA A 5 -11.35 8.44 3.28
CA ALA A 5 -12.09 9.42 2.49
C ALA A 5 -13.00 8.63 1.56
N ASP A 6 -14.30 8.71 1.79
CA ASP A 6 -15.30 8.19 0.87
C ASP A 6 -15.42 9.15 -0.34
N TRP A 7 -15.02 8.68 -1.50
CA TRP A 7 -15.16 9.40 -2.76
C TRP A 7 -16.40 8.92 -3.51
N CYS A 8 -17.49 9.68 -3.42
CA CYS A 8 -18.65 9.54 -4.29
C CYS A 8 -18.58 10.57 -5.42
N GLY A 9 -18.12 10.17 -6.61
CA GLY A 9 -18.14 11.04 -7.77
C GLY A 9 -17.65 10.33 -9.02
N GLY A 10 -18.60 9.74 -9.77
CA GLY A 10 -18.31 9.01 -11.01
C GLY A 10 -17.70 9.91 -12.10
N ARG A 11 -16.51 9.56 -12.54
CA ARG A 11 -16.02 9.74 -13.91
C ARG A 11 -15.20 8.51 -14.26
N THR A 12 -15.62 7.83 -15.30
CA THR A 12 -14.86 6.73 -15.92
C THR A 12 -13.51 7.25 -16.41
N PRO A 13 -12.41 6.54 -16.14
CA PRO A 13 -11.12 6.90 -16.71
C PRO A 13 -11.13 6.70 -18.23
N PRO A 14 -10.41 7.48 -19.02
CA PRO A 14 -10.30 7.32 -20.47
C PRO A 14 -9.63 5.98 -20.80
N ASP A 15 -10.14 5.30 -21.81
CA ASP A 15 -9.65 4.02 -22.34
C ASP A 15 -8.18 4.15 -22.80
N PRO A 16 -7.24 3.38 -22.23
CA PRO A 16 -5.83 3.47 -22.59
C PRO A 16 -5.52 2.95 -24.00
N ARG A 17 -6.49 2.41 -24.74
CA ARG A 17 -6.30 1.88 -26.11
C ARG A 17 -6.28 2.93 -27.21
N GLY A 18 -6.63 4.18 -26.92
CA GLY A 18 -6.62 5.26 -27.90
C GLY A 18 -5.25 5.88 -28.21
N ALA A 19 -4.24 5.69 -27.37
CA ALA A 19 -2.94 6.34 -27.53
C ALA A 19 -1.93 5.59 -28.41
N ALA A 20 -2.15 4.31 -28.66
CA ALA A 20 -1.20 3.47 -29.41
C ALA A 20 -1.38 3.51 -30.92
N THR A 21 -2.49 4.04 -31.43
CA THR A 21 -2.82 3.97 -32.88
C THR A 21 -2.30 5.19 -33.67
N LEU A 22 -1.92 6.27 -33.02
CA LEU A 22 -1.44 7.47 -33.73
C LEU A 22 0.06 7.46 -34.04
N THR A 23 0.86 6.65 -33.39
CA THR A 23 2.31 6.62 -33.59
C THR A 23 2.74 5.69 -34.72
N ALA A 24 1.89 4.76 -35.15
CA ALA A 24 2.19 3.80 -36.21
C ALA A 24 1.90 4.29 -37.62
N GLN A 25 1.09 5.36 -37.79
CA GLN A 25 0.71 5.84 -39.13
C GLN A 25 1.63 6.94 -39.71
N ILE A 26 2.58 7.47 -38.94
CA ILE A 26 3.50 8.52 -39.43
C ILE A 26 4.78 7.92 -40.06
N LEU A 27 5.07 6.65 -39.84
CA LEU A 27 6.31 6.02 -40.29
C LEU A 27 6.23 5.31 -41.67
N THR A 28 5.05 5.21 -42.29
CA THR A 28 4.88 4.44 -43.54
C THR A 28 4.72 5.29 -44.81
N SER A 29 4.83 6.62 -44.78
CA SER A 29 4.61 7.45 -45.97
C SER A 29 5.79 8.33 -46.38
N LEU A 30 7.01 8.01 -46.03
CA LEU A 30 8.22 8.69 -46.52
C LEU A 30 9.12 7.74 -47.30
N GLU A 31 8.58 7.18 -48.42
CA GLU A 31 9.45 6.68 -49.49
C GLU A 31 9.98 7.87 -50.29
N PHE A 32 11.10 8.41 -49.86
CA PHE A 32 11.83 9.45 -50.59
C PHE A 32 12.75 8.77 -51.62
N ARG A 33 12.33 8.76 -52.89
CA ARG A 33 13.10 8.25 -54.03
C ARG A 33 14.26 9.20 -54.30
N MET A 34 15.43 8.95 -53.73
CA MET A 34 16.64 9.75 -54.01
C MET A 34 17.34 9.28 -55.28
N HIS A 35 17.22 10.08 -56.36
CA HIS A 35 17.97 9.94 -57.61
C HIS A 35 18.89 11.16 -57.76
N SER A 36 19.99 11.25 -57.04
CA SER A 36 21.18 12.00 -57.46
C SER A 36 22.30 11.93 -56.41
N PRO A 37 23.56 11.61 -56.76
CA PRO A 37 24.66 11.48 -55.81
C PRO A 37 25.11 12.82 -55.15
N ARG A 38 24.63 13.96 -55.61
CA ARG A 38 24.99 15.28 -55.05
C ARG A 38 24.23 15.63 -53.78
N PHE A 39 23.12 14.98 -53.49
CA PHE A 39 22.34 15.25 -52.29
C PHE A 39 22.83 14.44 -51.05
N ILE A 40 23.62 13.40 -51.24
CA ILE A 40 24.07 12.54 -50.15
C ILE A 40 25.04 13.26 -49.22
N HIS A 41 25.91 14.10 -49.75
CA HIS A 41 26.93 14.81 -48.96
C HIS A 41 26.32 15.94 -48.10
N THR A 42 25.29 16.62 -48.59
CA THR A 42 24.61 17.66 -47.84
C THR A 42 23.71 17.10 -46.73
N ALA A 43 23.05 15.96 -46.97
CA ALA A 43 22.25 15.27 -45.98
C ALA A 43 23.09 14.69 -44.82
N THR A 44 24.28 14.14 -45.15
CA THR A 44 25.20 13.58 -44.16
C THR A 44 25.79 14.68 -43.24
N LEU A 45 26.10 15.84 -43.77
CA LEU A 45 26.59 16.98 -42.96
C LEU A 45 25.49 17.58 -42.08
N LEU A 46 24.22 17.58 -42.54
CA LEU A 46 23.10 18.04 -41.73
C LEU A 46 22.78 17.06 -40.58
N CYS A 47 22.84 15.75 -40.82
CA CYS A 47 22.65 14.75 -39.78
C CYS A 47 23.78 14.74 -38.74
N LEU A 48 25.04 14.98 -39.15
CA LEU A 48 26.17 15.11 -38.22
C LEU A 48 26.07 16.37 -37.35
N GLY A 49 25.52 17.49 -37.88
CA GLY A 49 25.27 18.71 -37.12
C GLY A 49 24.19 18.56 -36.06
N ILE A 50 23.15 17.76 -36.34
CA ILE A 50 22.05 17.50 -35.41
C ILE A 50 22.48 16.56 -34.26
N LEU A 51 23.35 15.59 -34.54
CA LEU A 51 23.90 14.70 -33.49
C LEU A 51 24.85 15.42 -32.53
N ALA A 52 25.50 16.49 -32.95
CA ALA A 52 26.41 17.27 -32.09
C ALA A 52 25.68 18.19 -31.11
N TRP A 53 24.37 18.39 -31.28
CA TRP A 53 23.57 19.28 -30.43
C TRP A 53 22.52 18.52 -29.59
N VAL A 54 22.82 17.30 -29.16
CA VAL A 54 22.06 16.63 -28.09
C VAL A 54 22.47 17.35 -26.80
N PRO A 55 21.59 18.15 -26.17
CA PRO A 55 21.92 18.71 -24.87
C PRO A 55 22.26 17.55 -23.93
N PRO A 56 23.27 17.71 -23.07
CA PRO A 56 23.56 16.68 -22.07
C PRO A 56 22.26 16.37 -21.37
N ALA A 57 21.84 15.09 -21.43
CA ALA A 57 20.65 14.65 -20.71
C ALA A 57 20.78 15.22 -19.30
N ALA A 58 19.85 16.11 -18.93
CA ALA A 58 19.80 16.61 -17.58
C ALA A 58 19.78 15.37 -16.69
N ARG A 59 20.91 15.09 -16.02
CA ARG A 59 20.91 14.07 -15.00
C ARG A 59 19.80 14.46 -14.06
N ALA A 60 18.77 13.61 -13.96
CA ALA A 60 17.84 13.72 -12.88
C ALA A 60 18.71 13.81 -11.63
N GLN A 61 18.72 14.99 -11.01
CA GLN A 61 19.39 15.16 -9.73
C GLN A 61 18.78 14.09 -8.85
N ASP A 62 19.62 13.23 -8.28
CA ASP A 62 19.18 12.27 -7.28
C ASP A 62 18.57 13.09 -6.14
N ALA A 63 17.25 13.32 -6.24
CA ALA A 63 16.53 13.94 -5.15
C ALA A 63 16.69 13.01 -3.94
N PRO A 64 16.99 13.55 -2.77
CA PRO A 64 17.14 12.71 -1.60
C PRO A 64 15.88 11.89 -1.42
N LEU A 65 16.01 10.56 -1.31
CA LEU A 65 14.90 9.64 -1.11
C LEU A 65 14.18 9.85 0.23
N VAL A 66 14.79 10.62 1.11
CA VAL A 66 14.25 10.98 2.42
C VAL A 66 13.89 12.47 2.40
N ALA A 67 12.70 12.79 2.89
CA ALA A 67 12.29 14.18 3.04
C ALA A 67 13.29 14.96 3.91
N PRO A 68 13.66 16.19 3.55
CA PRO A 68 14.62 16.99 4.30
C PRO A 68 14.05 17.56 5.61
N THR A 69 12.85 17.15 5.98
CA THR A 69 12.12 17.64 7.17
C THR A 69 11.95 16.52 8.18
N GLU A 70 12.10 16.85 9.45
CA GLU A 70 11.76 15.96 10.56
C GLU A 70 10.28 15.57 10.54
N ALA A 71 9.98 14.39 11.07
CA ALA A 71 8.60 13.94 11.22
C ALA A 71 7.86 14.87 12.19
N LEU A 72 6.68 15.34 11.78
CA LEU A 72 5.82 16.15 12.65
C LEU A 72 5.23 15.29 13.76
N SER A 73 5.04 15.89 14.92
CA SER A 73 4.24 15.27 15.98
C SER A 73 2.77 15.08 15.51
N PRO A 74 2.02 14.12 16.07
CA PRO A 74 0.62 13.93 15.72
C PRO A 74 -0.23 15.21 15.85
N ALA A 75 0.00 16.00 16.89
CA ALA A 75 -0.71 17.25 17.11
C ALA A 75 -0.37 18.35 16.09
N GLU A 76 0.85 18.38 15.60
CA GLU A 76 1.26 19.30 14.51
C GLU A 76 0.70 18.84 13.17
N GLN A 77 0.74 17.53 12.92
CA GLN A 77 0.17 16.95 11.71
C GLN A 77 -1.34 17.20 11.62
N GLN A 78 -2.06 17.06 12.75
CA GLN A 78 -3.51 17.29 12.83
C GLN A 78 -3.90 18.70 12.35
N LYS A 79 -3.11 19.72 12.69
CA LYS A 79 -3.36 21.11 12.29
C LYS A 79 -3.22 21.38 10.80
N LEU A 80 -2.53 20.51 10.07
CA LEU A 80 -2.31 20.66 8.64
C LEU A 80 -3.45 20.09 7.78
N PHE A 81 -4.35 19.31 8.35
CA PHE A 81 -5.48 18.77 7.60
C PHE A 81 -6.52 19.83 7.29
N LYS A 82 -6.96 19.85 6.05
CA LYS A 82 -8.04 20.70 5.58
C LYS A 82 -9.29 19.87 5.41
N LEU A 83 -10.25 20.06 6.30
CA LEU A 83 -11.49 19.29 6.32
C LEU A 83 -12.64 20.13 5.75
N PRO A 84 -13.63 19.48 5.08
CA PRO A 84 -14.88 20.14 4.74
C PRO A 84 -15.64 20.59 6.00
N PRO A 85 -16.53 21.60 5.89
CA PRO A 85 -17.36 22.01 7.01
C PRO A 85 -18.19 20.85 7.59
N GLY A 86 -18.23 20.72 8.91
CA GLY A 86 -18.96 19.67 9.61
C GLY A 86 -18.18 18.37 9.85
N PHE A 87 -16.94 18.29 9.36
CA PHE A 87 -16.05 17.16 9.67
C PHE A 87 -14.99 17.56 10.69
N HIS A 88 -14.64 16.63 11.54
CA HIS A 88 -13.51 16.74 12.45
C HIS A 88 -12.62 15.51 12.30
N ILE A 89 -11.42 15.58 12.82
CA ILE A 89 -10.42 14.53 12.68
C ILE A 89 -9.87 14.20 14.06
N GLU A 90 -9.83 12.90 14.34
CA GLU A 90 -9.33 12.40 15.61
C GLU A 90 -8.16 11.46 15.41
N LEU A 91 -7.22 11.48 16.34
CA LEU A 91 -6.10 10.56 16.36
C LEU A 91 -6.55 9.26 17.02
N VAL A 92 -6.49 8.17 16.27
CA VAL A 92 -6.80 6.83 16.79
C VAL A 92 -5.57 6.21 17.46
N ALA A 93 -4.42 6.26 16.82
CA ALA A 93 -3.15 5.77 17.35
C ALA A 93 -1.98 6.34 16.56
N SER A 94 -0.81 6.40 17.18
CA SER A 94 0.44 6.83 16.57
C SER A 94 1.62 5.99 17.06
N GLU A 95 2.80 6.24 16.51
CA GLU A 95 4.03 5.71 17.08
C GLU A 95 4.27 6.23 18.50
N PRO A 96 4.80 5.41 19.38
CA PRO A 96 5.35 4.05 19.19
C PRO A 96 4.34 2.91 19.31
N GLU A 97 3.06 3.17 19.58
CA GLU A 97 2.05 2.14 19.81
C GLU A 97 1.69 1.36 18.56
N ILE A 98 1.63 2.06 17.42
CA ILE A 98 1.39 1.49 16.09
C ILE A 98 2.54 1.88 15.16
N GLN A 99 3.13 0.90 14.49
CA GLN A 99 4.22 1.09 13.53
C GLN A 99 3.88 0.40 12.21
N LYS A 100 4.09 1.08 11.07
CA LYS A 100 3.85 0.54 9.72
C LYS A 100 2.55 -0.28 9.63
N PRO A 101 1.39 0.32 9.91
CA PRO A 101 0.11 -0.38 9.80
C PRO A 101 -0.16 -0.77 8.35
N MET A 102 -0.61 -2.01 8.14
CA MET A 102 -0.82 -2.58 6.81
C MET A 102 -2.31 -2.74 6.48
N ASN A 103 -3.07 -3.30 7.40
CA ASN A 103 -4.49 -3.58 7.20
C ASN A 103 -5.25 -3.37 8.50
N LEU A 104 -6.54 -3.08 8.40
CA LEU A 104 -7.40 -2.85 9.55
C LEU A 104 -8.81 -3.39 9.34
N ALA A 105 -9.44 -3.83 10.42
CA ALA A 105 -10.84 -4.25 10.42
C ALA A 105 -11.46 -4.08 11.81
N PHE A 106 -12.75 -3.71 11.85
CA PHE A 106 -13.51 -3.67 13.09
C PHE A 106 -14.17 -5.03 13.35
N ASP A 107 -14.24 -5.40 14.62
CA ASP A 107 -15.11 -6.48 15.04
C ASP A 107 -16.53 -5.98 15.42
N ALA A 108 -17.41 -6.92 15.77
CA ALA A 108 -18.78 -6.61 16.16
C ALA A 108 -18.89 -5.82 17.49
N ALA A 109 -17.85 -5.77 18.30
CA ALA A 109 -17.77 -5.00 19.52
C ALA A 109 -17.17 -3.60 19.33
N GLY A 110 -16.85 -3.21 18.08
CA GLY A 110 -16.24 -1.92 17.76
C GLY A 110 -14.73 -1.85 18.03
N ARG A 111 -14.07 -2.96 18.36
CA ARG A 111 -12.62 -3.00 18.52
C ARG A 111 -11.95 -2.98 17.15
N LEU A 112 -10.91 -2.18 16.99
CA LEU A 112 -10.15 -2.07 15.75
C LEU A 112 -8.92 -2.99 15.79
N PHE A 113 -8.91 -3.99 14.91
CA PHE A 113 -7.76 -4.86 14.67
C PHE A 113 -6.87 -4.27 13.59
N VAL A 114 -5.59 -4.15 13.87
CA VAL A 114 -4.60 -3.56 12.97
C VAL A 114 -3.42 -4.50 12.82
N THR A 115 -3.14 -4.93 11.59
CA THR A 115 -1.88 -5.60 11.30
C THR A 115 -0.78 -4.59 11.12
N GLN A 116 0.38 -4.86 11.65
CA GLN A 116 1.56 -4.04 11.44
C GLN A 116 2.75 -4.90 11.04
N SER A 117 3.53 -4.38 10.09
CA SER A 117 4.71 -5.09 9.61
C SER A 117 5.94 -4.19 9.61
N ILE A 118 6.90 -4.56 10.44
CA ILE A 118 8.23 -3.96 10.41
C ILE A 118 9.12 -4.64 9.36
N GLU A 119 8.81 -5.88 8.99
CA GLU A 119 9.53 -6.64 7.98
C GLU A 119 9.26 -6.15 6.55
N TYR A 120 8.04 -5.72 6.22
CA TYR A 120 7.69 -5.31 4.85
C TYR A 120 8.68 -4.28 4.26
N PRO A 121 9.15 -4.45 3.02
CA PRO A 121 8.71 -5.42 2.01
C PRO A 121 9.48 -6.75 1.99
N PHE A 122 10.42 -6.97 2.87
CA PHE A 122 11.28 -8.15 2.86
C PHE A 122 10.85 -9.12 3.94
N PRO A 123 10.46 -10.38 3.58
CA PRO A 123 10.04 -11.36 4.56
C PRO A 123 11.11 -11.60 5.63
N ALA A 124 10.67 -11.81 6.87
CA ALA A 124 11.55 -12.23 7.95
C ALA A 124 12.23 -13.55 7.60
N ARG A 125 13.41 -13.77 8.16
CA ARG A 125 14.09 -15.07 8.11
C ARG A 125 13.25 -16.12 8.81
N GLU A 126 13.41 -17.37 8.41
CA GLU A 126 12.73 -18.48 9.04
C GLU A 126 13.03 -18.50 10.56
N GLY A 127 11.95 -18.61 11.35
CA GLY A 127 12.02 -18.60 12.81
C GLY A 127 12.16 -17.23 13.49
N GLU A 128 12.26 -16.15 12.71
CA GLU A 128 12.46 -14.80 13.26
C GLU A 128 11.33 -13.76 12.94
N PRO A 129 10.06 -14.15 12.71
CA PRO A 129 9.02 -13.20 12.40
C PRO A 129 8.64 -12.38 13.63
N ARG A 130 8.53 -11.04 13.48
CA ARG A 130 8.31 -10.08 14.58
C ARG A 130 7.05 -9.26 14.43
N ASP A 131 6.37 -9.37 13.31
CA ASP A 131 5.17 -8.61 13.02
C ASP A 131 4.02 -8.99 13.94
N THR A 132 3.05 -8.12 14.08
CA THR A 132 1.99 -8.26 15.07
C THR A 132 0.62 -7.87 14.55
N ILE A 133 -0.41 -8.38 15.21
CA ILE A 133 -1.76 -7.82 15.17
C ILE A 133 -1.99 -7.04 16.47
N ARG A 134 -2.39 -5.79 16.33
CA ARG A 134 -2.78 -4.91 17.43
C ARG A 134 -4.29 -4.80 17.53
N VAL A 135 -4.78 -4.58 18.74
CA VAL A 135 -6.18 -4.24 18.99
C VAL A 135 -6.23 -2.91 19.68
N ILE A 136 -7.03 -2.02 19.12
CA ILE A 136 -7.31 -0.69 19.63
C ILE A 136 -8.74 -0.70 20.12
N THR A 137 -8.95 -0.30 21.37
CA THR A 137 -10.22 -0.39 22.06
C THR A 137 -10.54 0.94 22.73
N ASP A 138 -11.78 1.35 22.65
CA ASP A 138 -12.40 2.35 23.50
C ASP A 138 -12.96 1.60 24.73
N THR A 139 -12.31 1.77 25.89
CA THR A 139 -12.71 1.02 27.10
C THR A 139 -13.73 1.75 27.96
N ASN A 140 -13.91 3.05 27.75
CA ASN A 140 -14.83 3.87 28.54
C ASN A 140 -16.12 4.22 27.77
N GLY A 141 -16.18 3.95 26.46
CA GLY A 141 -17.35 4.14 25.60
C GLY A 141 -17.60 5.59 25.19
N ASP A 142 -16.57 6.45 25.21
CA ASP A 142 -16.69 7.85 24.81
C ASP A 142 -16.50 8.10 23.30
N GLY A 143 -16.18 7.05 22.54
CA GLY A 143 -15.94 7.09 21.10
C GLY A 143 -14.47 7.36 20.74
N VAL A 144 -13.60 7.59 21.73
CA VAL A 144 -12.16 7.79 21.51
C VAL A 144 -11.39 6.59 22.04
N PRO A 145 -10.62 5.90 21.22
CA PRO A 145 -9.82 4.77 21.67
C PRO A 145 -8.79 5.18 22.72
N ASP A 146 -8.71 4.40 23.79
CA ASP A 146 -7.85 4.68 24.95
C ASP A 146 -6.87 3.54 25.29
N LYS A 147 -6.98 2.40 24.60
CA LYS A 147 -6.14 1.24 24.86
C LYS A 147 -5.65 0.58 23.58
N VAL A 148 -4.33 0.39 23.48
CA VAL A 148 -3.69 -0.41 22.43
C VAL A 148 -3.05 -1.65 23.06
N SER A 149 -3.39 -2.84 22.55
CA SER A 149 -2.85 -4.11 23.03
C SER A 149 -2.36 -4.99 21.88
N LYS A 150 -1.53 -5.99 22.20
CA LYS A 150 -1.10 -7.00 21.21
C LYS A 150 -2.07 -8.18 21.25
N PHE A 151 -2.71 -8.47 20.11
CA PHE A 151 -3.55 -9.64 19.98
C PHE A 151 -2.74 -10.86 19.55
N ALA A 152 -1.86 -10.72 18.56
CA ALA A 152 -0.99 -11.80 18.09
C ALA A 152 0.40 -11.26 17.75
N THR A 153 1.40 -12.12 17.86
CA THR A 153 2.82 -11.83 17.58
C THR A 153 3.44 -12.94 16.73
N GLY A 154 4.63 -12.68 16.21
CA GLY A 154 5.34 -13.69 15.41
C GLY A 154 4.69 -13.91 14.04
N LEU A 155 4.12 -12.86 13.46
CA LEU A 155 3.63 -12.87 12.08
C LEU A 155 4.73 -12.40 11.13
N ASN A 156 4.56 -12.71 9.86
CA ASN A 156 5.47 -12.32 8.79
C ASN A 156 4.67 -11.64 7.68
N ILE A 157 4.82 -10.34 7.57
CA ILE A 157 4.10 -9.44 6.65
C ILE A 157 2.59 -9.73 6.64
N PRO A 158 1.88 -9.44 7.73
CA PRO A 158 0.43 -9.65 7.81
C PRO A 158 -0.32 -8.56 7.05
N ILE A 159 -0.76 -8.84 5.82
CA ILE A 159 -1.44 -7.89 4.93
C ILE A 159 -2.95 -8.09 4.82
N GLY A 160 -3.52 -9.01 5.56
CA GLY A 160 -4.96 -9.23 5.62
C GLY A 160 -5.40 -9.58 7.03
N VAL A 161 -6.50 -9.00 7.47
CA VAL A 161 -7.10 -9.28 8.78
C VAL A 161 -8.62 -9.27 8.69
N LEU A 162 -9.26 -10.23 9.31
CA LEU A 162 -10.71 -10.31 9.42
C LEU A 162 -11.10 -10.85 10.81
N PRO A 163 -11.59 -10.01 11.70
CA PRO A 163 -12.19 -10.48 12.95
C PRO A 163 -13.42 -11.35 12.68
N LEU A 164 -13.49 -12.44 13.38
CA LEU A 164 -14.61 -13.38 13.37
C LEU A 164 -15.38 -13.29 14.69
N VAL A 165 -16.40 -14.14 14.82
CA VAL A 165 -17.10 -14.35 16.10
C VAL A 165 -16.20 -15.08 17.11
N ASN A 166 -16.58 -15.08 18.40
CA ASN A 166 -15.90 -15.86 19.45
C ASN A 166 -14.41 -15.50 19.68
N SER A 167 -14.06 -14.22 19.50
CA SER A 167 -12.67 -13.75 19.69
C SER A 167 -11.66 -14.44 18.77
N GLU A 168 -12.08 -14.82 17.59
CA GLU A 168 -11.23 -15.36 16.54
C GLU A 168 -10.89 -14.28 15.52
N VAL A 169 -9.74 -14.43 14.86
CA VAL A 169 -9.27 -13.55 13.80
C VAL A 169 -8.62 -14.38 12.70
N LEU A 170 -9.04 -14.17 11.45
CA LEU A 170 -8.28 -14.63 10.30
C LEU A 170 -7.24 -13.58 9.94
N ALA A 171 -6.01 -14.01 9.69
CA ALA A 171 -4.99 -13.12 9.14
C ALA A 171 -4.09 -13.88 8.17
N TYR A 172 -3.61 -13.14 7.17
CA TYR A 172 -2.50 -13.61 6.35
C TYR A 172 -1.19 -13.40 7.12
N SER A 173 -0.34 -14.39 7.08
CA SER A 173 1.04 -14.32 7.55
C SER A 173 1.86 -15.26 6.68
N ILE A 174 2.84 -14.73 5.93
CA ILE A 174 3.62 -15.53 4.98
C ILE A 174 3.97 -16.89 5.54
N PRO A 175 3.69 -17.96 4.82
CA PRO A 175 3.03 -18.06 3.50
C PRO A 175 1.57 -18.54 3.59
N ARG A 176 0.84 -18.25 4.67
CA ARG A 176 -0.45 -18.88 4.97
C ARG A 176 -1.52 -17.87 5.40
N ILE A 177 -2.78 -18.27 5.25
CA ILE A 177 -3.90 -17.69 5.99
C ILE A 177 -4.08 -18.55 7.23
N GLU A 178 -4.11 -17.90 8.38
CA GLU A 178 -4.15 -18.54 9.68
C GLU A 178 -5.29 -18.01 10.52
N ARG A 179 -5.81 -18.85 11.40
CA ARG A 179 -6.78 -18.48 12.42
C ARG A 179 -6.04 -18.29 13.76
N PHE A 180 -6.30 -17.18 14.38
CA PHE A 180 -5.85 -16.85 15.73
C PHE A 180 -7.05 -16.81 16.65
N SER A 181 -6.99 -17.45 17.79
CA SER A 181 -8.10 -17.53 18.75
C SER A 181 -7.63 -17.16 20.14
N ASP A 182 -8.40 -16.31 20.82
CA ASP A 182 -8.29 -16.07 22.25
C ASP A 182 -9.31 -16.97 22.98
N THR A 183 -8.85 -18.15 23.43
CA THR A 183 -9.73 -19.12 24.08
C THR A 183 -9.89 -18.87 25.57
N THR A 184 -9.05 -18.00 26.14
CA THR A 184 -9.03 -17.65 27.57
C THR A 184 -9.76 -16.36 27.91
N GLY A 185 -10.04 -15.52 26.91
CA GLY A 185 -10.61 -14.19 27.12
C GLY A 185 -9.59 -13.17 27.65
N ALA A 186 -8.29 -13.44 27.49
CA ALA A 186 -7.22 -12.56 27.96
C ALA A 186 -7.00 -11.33 27.05
N GLY A 187 -7.66 -11.28 25.88
CA GLY A 187 -7.48 -10.24 24.89
C GLY A 187 -6.27 -10.45 23.98
N ALA A 188 -5.67 -11.62 24.04
CA ALA A 188 -4.55 -12.04 23.19
C ALA A 188 -4.76 -13.47 22.73
N ALA A 189 -4.38 -13.76 21.48
CA ALA A 189 -4.49 -15.09 20.91
C ALA A 189 -3.53 -16.07 21.62
N ASP A 190 -4.07 -17.15 22.11
CA ASP A 190 -3.36 -18.26 22.73
C ASP A 190 -3.29 -19.48 21.81
N ARG A 191 -4.02 -19.47 20.71
CA ARG A 191 -4.04 -20.53 19.69
C ARG A 191 -3.84 -19.93 18.30
N ARG A 192 -3.01 -20.61 17.51
CA ARG A 192 -2.73 -20.30 16.11
C ARG A 192 -2.86 -21.56 15.27
N GLU A 193 -3.62 -21.50 14.20
CA GLU A 193 -3.95 -22.65 13.36
C GLU A 193 -3.88 -22.25 11.87
N PRO A 194 -3.05 -22.92 11.05
CA PRO A 194 -3.02 -22.69 9.61
C PRO A 194 -4.29 -23.25 8.97
N LEU A 195 -4.95 -22.45 8.13
CA LEU A 195 -6.14 -22.84 7.38
C LEU A 195 -5.85 -23.09 5.90
N PHE A 196 -5.14 -22.16 5.26
CA PHE A 196 -4.85 -22.20 3.83
C PHE A 196 -3.40 -21.80 3.55
N GLY A 197 -2.83 -22.33 2.49
CA GLY A 197 -1.48 -22.03 2.00
C GLY A 197 -0.80 -23.33 1.56
N ALA A 198 0.48 -23.38 1.12
CA ALA A 198 1.47 -22.31 1.12
C ALA A 198 1.32 -21.48 -0.16
N PHE A 199 1.08 -20.20 0.01
CA PHE A 199 1.05 -19.26 -1.12
C PHE A 199 2.48 -18.81 -1.47
N GLY A 200 2.72 -18.51 -2.76
CA GLY A 200 3.95 -17.86 -3.17
C GLY A 200 4.07 -16.46 -2.56
N PHE A 201 5.29 -16.02 -2.32
CA PHE A 201 5.59 -14.70 -1.75
C PHE A 201 6.86 -14.07 -2.33
N ASP A 202 7.22 -14.46 -3.56
CA ASP A 202 8.34 -13.87 -4.30
C ASP A 202 8.14 -12.38 -4.54
N ASP A 203 6.87 -11.96 -4.72
CA ASP A 203 6.46 -10.57 -4.72
C ASP A 203 5.52 -10.30 -3.54
N THR A 204 6.04 -9.60 -2.54
CA THR A 204 5.29 -9.27 -1.32
C THR A 204 4.24 -8.18 -1.52
N HIS A 205 4.17 -7.53 -2.69
CA HIS A 205 3.14 -6.55 -3.01
C HIS A 205 1.82 -7.19 -3.48
N GLY A 206 1.86 -8.43 -3.96
CA GLY A 206 0.73 -9.15 -4.56
C GLY A 206 0.16 -10.30 -3.74
N MET A 207 0.36 -10.32 -2.44
CA MET A 207 -0.10 -11.41 -1.57
C MET A 207 -1.59 -11.31 -1.21
N ALA A 208 -2.14 -12.35 -0.58
CA ALA A 208 -3.53 -12.41 -0.14
C ALA A 208 -3.83 -11.34 0.92
N SER A 209 -4.74 -10.42 0.62
CA SER A 209 -5.06 -9.26 1.45
C SER A 209 -6.55 -8.92 1.39
N SER A 210 -6.96 -7.90 2.13
CA SER A 210 -8.29 -7.29 2.03
C SER A 210 -9.43 -8.29 2.26
N PHE A 211 -9.34 -9.07 3.32
CA PHE A 211 -10.40 -10.02 3.70
C PHE A 211 -11.66 -9.24 4.10
N ASN A 212 -12.78 -9.62 3.50
CA ASN A 212 -14.07 -9.00 3.76
C ASN A 212 -15.17 -10.03 3.72
N TRP A 213 -16.20 -9.80 4.50
CA TRP A 213 -17.46 -10.51 4.35
C TRP A 213 -18.17 -10.04 3.08
N TRP A 214 -18.59 -10.97 2.24
CA TRP A 214 -19.43 -10.66 1.10
C TRP A 214 -20.90 -10.49 1.51
N LEU A 215 -21.71 -9.91 0.63
CA LEU A 215 -23.12 -9.60 0.91
C LEU A 215 -23.98 -10.79 1.31
N ASP A 216 -23.59 -12.00 0.92
CA ASP A 216 -24.26 -13.27 1.23
C ASP A 216 -23.68 -13.97 2.48
N GLY A 217 -22.76 -13.33 3.17
CA GLY A 217 -22.13 -13.85 4.40
C GLY A 217 -20.90 -14.75 4.17
N TRP A 218 -20.37 -14.78 2.97
CA TRP A 218 -19.13 -15.52 2.64
C TRP A 218 -17.91 -14.60 2.51
#